data_12c12c3c8abdf90ac80254445ea29c5d
#
_entry.id   12c12c3c8abdf90ac80254445ea29c5d
#
_cell.length_a   1.000
_cell.length_b   1.000
_cell.length_c   1.000
_cell.angle_alpha   90.00
_cell.angle_beta   90.00
_cell.angle_gamma   90.00
#
_symmetry.space_group_name_H-M   'P 1'
#
loop_
_entity.id
_entity.type
_entity.pdbx_description
1 polymer ?
#
loop_
_entity_poly.entity_id
_entity_poly.type
_entity_poly.pdbx_seq_one_letter_code
_entity_poly.pdbx_strand_id
1 'polypeptide(L)'
;FKDYIPTPKPNGYQSIHTGVIGPENTRIEIQIRTHEMHEIGEKGVAAHWAYKQGQKAEGKHYRWIRELLEILEQASNPEEFLENTKLEMYNDQVFCFTPKGDLIGLPINSTPVDFAYAVHSSVGDTCVGAKINGEIRPLRTVLQNGDQVDILTSKAQHPSTEWERFVVTGKAKAAIRRYVRACKRDQFITLGQEILERLFKGENLEFSEKGLVNVLQNFEAESIEDIYAKV
;
A
#
# COMPACT_ATOMS: atom_id res chain seq x y z
N PHE A 1 3.86 22.65 -17.81
CA PHE A 1 3.49 21.68 -18.82
C PHE A 1 3.67 20.27 -18.27
N LYS A 2 2.63 19.44 -18.29
CA LYS A 2 2.66 18.02 -17.86
C LYS A 2 2.01 17.19 -18.97
N ASP A 3 2.69 16.12 -19.37
CA ASP A 3 2.21 15.22 -20.42
C ASP A 3 1.93 13.82 -19.82
N TYR A 4 0.64 13.50 -19.72
CA TYR A 4 0.15 12.22 -19.23
C TYR A 4 -0.27 11.27 -20.36
N ILE A 5 0.01 11.60 -21.65
CA ILE A 5 -0.35 10.75 -22.79
C ILE A 5 0.58 9.55 -22.90
N PRO A 6 1.95 9.74 -22.93
CA PRO A 6 2.87 8.62 -23.02
C PRO A 6 2.93 7.80 -21.73
N THR A 7 2.63 8.43 -20.60
CA THR A 7 2.65 7.83 -19.27
C THR A 7 1.34 8.11 -18.52
N PRO A 8 0.28 7.34 -18.82
CA PRO A 8 -1.01 7.51 -18.16
C PRO A 8 -0.92 7.33 -16.64
N LYS A 9 -1.79 8.02 -15.90
CA LYS A 9 -1.96 7.77 -14.46
C LYS A 9 -2.44 6.33 -14.21
N PRO A 10 -2.29 5.77 -12.99
CA PRO A 10 -2.72 4.40 -12.68
C PRO A 10 -4.17 4.11 -13.02
N ASN A 11 -5.06 5.10 -12.90
CA ASN A 11 -6.47 5.04 -13.26
C ASN A 11 -6.73 5.14 -14.78
N GLY A 12 -5.68 5.11 -15.62
CA GLY A 12 -5.80 5.22 -17.08
C GLY A 12 -6.02 6.64 -17.60
N TYR A 13 -6.01 7.66 -16.74
CA TYR A 13 -6.17 9.06 -17.14
C TYR A 13 -5.03 9.52 -18.03
N GLN A 14 -5.37 10.10 -19.20
CA GLN A 14 -4.44 10.66 -20.16
C GLN A 14 -4.86 12.07 -20.54
N SER A 15 -3.93 13.01 -20.56
CA SER A 15 -4.15 14.40 -20.97
C SER A 15 -2.83 15.15 -21.04
N ILE A 16 -2.76 16.18 -21.85
CA ILE A 16 -1.70 17.20 -21.74
C ILE A 16 -2.26 18.36 -20.89
N HIS A 17 -1.55 18.73 -19.83
CA HIS A 17 -1.88 19.89 -19.01
C HIS A 17 -0.92 21.02 -19.30
N THR A 18 -1.46 22.20 -19.61
CA THR A 18 -0.66 23.42 -19.79
C THR A 18 -1.33 24.59 -19.08
N GLY A 19 -0.52 25.44 -18.50
CA GLY A 19 -1.00 26.68 -17.89
C GLY A 19 -0.78 27.87 -18.82
N VAL A 20 -1.79 28.70 -19.00
CA VAL A 20 -1.71 29.96 -19.71
C VAL A 20 -2.14 31.11 -18.80
N ILE A 21 -1.65 32.30 -19.09
CA ILE A 21 -2.09 33.52 -18.42
C ILE A 21 -3.23 34.11 -19.27
N GLY A 22 -4.42 34.09 -18.70
CA GLY A 22 -5.62 34.65 -19.30
C GLY A 22 -5.77 36.16 -19.09
N PRO A 23 -6.90 36.73 -19.51
CA PRO A 23 -7.24 38.14 -19.21
C PRO A 23 -7.17 38.40 -17.71
N GLU A 24 -6.84 39.64 -17.33
CA GLU A 24 -6.70 40.05 -15.93
C GLU A 24 -5.62 39.32 -15.14
N ASN A 25 -4.59 38.77 -15.84
CA ASN A 25 -3.48 38.02 -15.23
C ASN A 25 -3.93 36.76 -14.46
N THR A 26 -5.09 36.21 -14.78
CA THR A 26 -5.59 34.96 -14.18
C THR A 26 -4.89 33.74 -14.80
N ARG A 27 -4.44 32.82 -13.94
CA ARG A 27 -3.85 31.55 -14.41
C ARG A 27 -4.95 30.57 -14.80
N ILE A 28 -4.97 30.16 -16.07
CA ILE A 28 -5.92 29.20 -16.63
C ILE A 28 -5.17 27.90 -16.92
N GLU A 29 -5.65 26.77 -16.42
CA GLU A 29 -5.14 25.44 -16.77
C GLU A 29 -5.97 24.89 -17.92
N ILE A 30 -5.29 24.55 -19.03
CA ILE A 30 -5.89 23.96 -20.20
C ILE A 30 -5.51 22.47 -20.24
N GLN A 31 -6.52 21.61 -20.41
CA GLN A 31 -6.35 20.17 -20.62
C GLN A 31 -6.64 19.83 -22.07
N ILE A 32 -5.65 19.23 -22.75
CA ILE A 32 -5.74 18.81 -24.15
C ILE A 32 -5.78 17.28 -24.16
N ARG A 33 -6.86 16.71 -24.69
CA ARG A 33 -7.08 15.26 -24.74
C ARG A 33 -7.97 14.89 -25.92
N THR A 34 -7.86 13.66 -26.43
CA THR A 34 -8.79 13.13 -27.42
C THR A 34 -10.15 12.87 -26.78
N HIS A 35 -11.17 12.64 -27.62
CA HIS A 35 -12.50 12.30 -27.11
C HIS A 35 -12.47 11.01 -26.27
N GLU A 36 -11.70 10.00 -26.69
CA GLU A 36 -11.52 8.75 -25.95
C GLU A 36 -10.87 8.99 -24.59
N MET A 37 -9.80 9.78 -24.54
CA MET A 37 -9.14 10.19 -23.29
C MET A 37 -10.09 11.00 -22.37
N HIS A 38 -10.99 11.79 -22.97
CA HIS A 38 -12.01 12.54 -22.23
C HIS A 38 -13.02 11.59 -21.58
N GLU A 39 -13.54 10.63 -22.31
CA GLU A 39 -14.48 9.63 -21.80
C GLU A 39 -13.88 8.82 -20.64
N ILE A 40 -12.62 8.40 -20.77
CA ILE A 40 -11.89 7.71 -19.69
C ILE A 40 -11.72 8.62 -18.47
N GLY A 41 -11.41 9.89 -18.69
CA GLY A 41 -11.21 10.87 -17.61
C GLY A 41 -12.48 11.23 -16.84
N GLU A 42 -13.65 11.29 -17.52
CA GLU A 42 -14.93 11.68 -16.93
C GLU A 42 -15.71 10.50 -16.34
N LYS A 43 -15.72 9.37 -17.04
CA LYS A 43 -16.51 8.19 -16.67
C LYS A 43 -15.69 7.13 -15.95
N GLY A 44 -14.38 7.33 -15.86
CA GLY A 44 -13.45 6.37 -15.29
C GLY A 44 -13.27 5.11 -16.14
N VAL A 45 -12.53 4.17 -15.60
CA VAL A 45 -12.20 2.89 -16.27
C VAL A 45 -13.45 2.08 -16.61
N ALA A 46 -14.54 2.26 -15.86
CA ALA A 46 -15.81 1.55 -16.09
C ALA A 46 -16.45 1.86 -17.46
N ALA A 47 -16.26 3.07 -17.99
CA ALA A 47 -16.79 3.42 -19.33
C ALA A 47 -16.04 2.74 -20.46
N HIS A 48 -14.75 2.48 -20.29
CA HIS A 48 -13.93 1.74 -21.25
C HIS A 48 -14.33 0.26 -21.33
N TRP A 49 -14.94 -0.27 -20.28
CA TRP A 49 -15.47 -1.64 -20.25
C TRP A 49 -16.66 -1.85 -21.15
N ALA A 50 -17.55 -0.88 -21.22
CA ALA A 50 -18.75 -0.96 -22.07
C ALA A 50 -18.39 -1.01 -23.57
N TYR A 51 -17.28 -0.40 -23.97
CA TYR A 51 -16.85 -0.32 -25.37
C TYR A 51 -16.03 -1.55 -25.83
N LYS A 52 -15.33 -2.26 -24.94
CA LYS A 52 -14.39 -3.36 -25.27
C LYS A 52 -14.87 -4.77 -24.88
N GLN A 53 -16.15 -5.05 -24.80
CA GLN A 53 -16.66 -6.41 -24.53
C GLN A 53 -16.25 -7.50 -25.56
N GLY A 54 -15.37 -7.20 -26.51
CA GLY A 54 -14.88 -8.12 -27.54
C GLY A 54 -13.40 -8.50 -27.50
N GLN A 55 -12.55 -7.89 -26.67
CA GLN A 55 -11.12 -8.21 -26.64
C GLN A 55 -10.64 -8.48 -25.22
N LYS A 56 -9.91 -9.60 -25.05
CA LYS A 56 -9.21 -9.96 -23.82
C LYS A 56 -8.28 -8.81 -23.38
N ALA A 57 -8.72 -8.02 -22.42
CA ALA A 57 -7.93 -6.95 -21.83
C ALA A 57 -7.10 -7.55 -20.68
N GLU A 58 -6.05 -8.27 -21.01
CA GLU A 58 -4.93 -8.51 -20.10
C GLU A 58 -4.07 -7.24 -20.11
N GLY A 59 -4.03 -6.49 -19.01
CA GLY A 59 -3.13 -5.35 -18.96
C GLY A 59 -3.29 -4.42 -17.78
N LYS A 60 -2.83 -3.22 -17.98
CA LYS A 60 -2.59 -2.15 -17.00
C LYS A 60 -3.82 -1.74 -16.17
N HIS A 61 -5.05 -1.84 -16.72
CA HIS A 61 -6.29 -1.45 -16.03
C HIS A 61 -6.67 -2.41 -14.88
N TYR A 62 -6.34 -3.70 -15.01
CA TYR A 62 -6.56 -4.66 -13.91
C TYR A 62 -5.56 -4.50 -12.78
N ARG A 63 -4.38 -3.95 -13.07
CA ARG A 63 -3.35 -3.69 -12.06
C ARG A 63 -3.88 -2.72 -11.00
N TRP A 64 -4.43 -1.58 -11.42
CA TRP A 64 -4.99 -0.59 -10.52
C TRP A 64 -6.16 -1.13 -9.66
N ILE A 65 -7.09 -1.90 -10.27
CA ILE A 65 -8.18 -2.54 -9.50
C ILE A 65 -7.62 -3.52 -8.48
N ARG A 66 -6.60 -4.29 -8.86
CA ARG A 66 -5.93 -5.22 -7.95
C ARG A 66 -5.25 -4.49 -6.80
N GLU A 67 -4.56 -3.40 -7.07
CA GLU A 67 -3.93 -2.55 -6.07
C GLU A 67 -4.98 -1.98 -5.09
N LEU A 68 -6.13 -1.52 -5.58
CA LEU A 68 -7.24 -1.09 -4.72
C LEU A 68 -7.80 -2.22 -3.85
N LEU A 69 -7.95 -3.42 -4.41
CA LEU A 69 -8.39 -4.60 -3.64
C LEU A 69 -7.36 -4.96 -2.56
N GLU A 70 -6.06 -4.93 -2.87
CA GLU A 70 -5.00 -5.16 -1.88
C GLU A 70 -5.05 -4.12 -0.74
N ILE A 71 -5.30 -2.84 -1.06
CA ILE A 71 -5.46 -1.78 -0.06
C ILE A 71 -6.72 -2.04 0.79
N LEU A 72 -7.83 -2.45 0.16
CA LEU A 72 -9.08 -2.76 0.86
C LEU A 72 -8.92 -3.94 1.83
N GLU A 73 -8.26 -5.01 1.39
CA GLU A 73 -8.00 -6.20 2.22
C GLU A 73 -7.08 -5.90 3.41
N GLN A 74 -6.23 -4.88 3.30
CA GLN A 74 -5.27 -4.49 4.32
C GLN A 74 -5.76 -3.40 5.26
N ALA A 75 -6.77 -2.64 4.85
CA ALA A 75 -7.36 -1.57 5.65
C ALA A 75 -8.22 -2.15 6.79
N SER A 76 -8.11 -1.54 7.98
CA SER A 76 -8.88 -1.96 9.15
C SER A 76 -10.26 -1.30 9.24
N ASN A 77 -10.43 -0.16 8.57
CA ASN A 77 -11.65 0.63 8.58
C ASN A 77 -11.80 1.43 7.28
N PRO A 78 -13.03 1.94 6.98
CA PRO A 78 -13.29 2.69 5.76
C PRO A 78 -12.47 3.97 5.62
N GLU A 79 -12.13 4.65 6.71
CA GLU A 79 -11.34 5.88 6.71
C GLU A 79 -9.91 5.60 6.25
N GLU A 80 -9.28 4.55 6.77
CA GLU A 80 -7.94 4.09 6.35
C GLU A 80 -7.91 3.71 4.88
N PHE A 81 -8.94 3.02 4.39
CA PHE A 81 -9.09 2.69 2.97
C PHE A 81 -9.15 3.94 2.09
N LEU A 82 -9.98 4.92 2.47
CA LEU A 82 -10.12 6.17 1.71
C LEU A 82 -8.83 6.99 1.70
N GLU A 83 -8.14 7.08 2.84
CA GLU A 83 -6.85 7.77 2.94
C GLU A 83 -5.81 7.14 2.01
N ASN A 84 -5.63 5.82 2.10
CA ASN A 84 -4.67 5.09 1.30
C ASN A 84 -5.00 5.16 -0.21
N THR A 85 -6.28 5.09 -0.57
CA THR A 85 -6.74 5.21 -1.96
C THR A 85 -6.45 6.61 -2.52
N LYS A 86 -6.68 7.68 -1.74
CA LYS A 86 -6.35 9.04 -2.18
C LYS A 86 -4.86 9.22 -2.46
N LEU A 87 -4.00 8.62 -1.64
CA LEU A 87 -2.55 8.68 -1.85
C LEU A 87 -2.13 8.06 -3.19
N GLU A 88 -2.80 6.98 -3.62
CA GLU A 88 -2.47 6.31 -4.89
C GLU A 88 -3.04 7.05 -6.12
N MET A 89 -4.22 7.67 -6.00
CA MET A 89 -4.95 8.16 -7.18
C MET A 89 -4.56 9.57 -7.64
N TYR A 90 -4.13 10.45 -6.74
CA TYR A 90 -4.06 11.89 -7.02
C TYR A 90 -2.65 12.48 -7.08
N ASN A 91 -1.60 11.68 -6.94
CA ASN A 91 -0.23 12.18 -6.93
C ASN A 91 0.42 12.17 -8.32
N ASP A 92 1.27 13.17 -8.57
CA ASP A 92 2.23 13.13 -9.68
C ASP A 92 3.15 11.92 -9.50
N GLN A 93 3.60 11.32 -10.59
CA GLN A 93 4.37 10.07 -10.55
C GLN A 93 5.85 10.27 -10.88
N VAL A 94 6.67 9.45 -10.25
CA VAL A 94 8.06 9.18 -10.59
C VAL A 94 8.15 7.76 -11.14
N PHE A 95 8.95 7.58 -12.18
CA PHE A 95 9.14 6.29 -12.86
C PHE A 95 10.55 5.77 -12.60
N CYS A 96 10.63 4.60 -12.03
CA CYS A 96 11.89 3.93 -11.70
C CYS A 96 11.96 2.56 -12.37
N PHE A 97 13.16 2.03 -12.54
CA PHE A 97 13.40 0.75 -13.19
C PHE A 97 13.86 -0.30 -12.19
N THR A 98 13.36 -1.53 -12.36
CA THR A 98 13.98 -2.69 -11.72
C THR A 98 15.33 -3.02 -12.40
N PRO A 99 16.22 -3.81 -11.77
CA PRO A 99 17.42 -4.31 -12.42
C PRO A 99 17.17 -5.12 -13.70
N LYS A 100 15.96 -5.66 -13.85
CA LYS A 100 15.51 -6.40 -15.05
C LYS A 100 14.97 -5.48 -16.15
N GLY A 101 14.87 -4.18 -15.90
CA GLY A 101 14.36 -3.20 -16.86
C GLY A 101 12.83 -2.97 -16.79
N ASP A 102 12.12 -3.56 -15.83
CA ASP A 102 10.70 -3.31 -15.67
C ASP A 102 10.47 -1.89 -15.13
N LEU A 103 9.54 -1.18 -15.72
CA LEU A 103 9.16 0.19 -15.32
C LEU A 103 8.10 0.16 -14.22
N ILE A 104 8.37 0.84 -13.11
CA ILE A 104 7.45 1.01 -11.98
C ILE A 104 7.16 2.49 -11.79
N GLY A 105 5.86 2.85 -11.86
CA GLY A 105 5.38 4.19 -11.54
C GLY A 105 5.00 4.28 -10.07
N LEU A 106 5.45 5.33 -9.40
CA LEU A 106 5.21 5.60 -7.99
C LEU A 106 4.78 7.06 -7.81
N PRO A 107 4.05 7.42 -6.74
CA PRO A 107 3.84 8.81 -6.38
C PRO A 107 5.17 9.57 -6.21
N ILE A 108 5.14 10.88 -6.48
CA ILE A 108 6.31 11.74 -6.22
C ILE A 108 6.69 11.69 -4.74
N ASN A 109 7.97 11.81 -4.43
CA ASN A 109 8.57 11.63 -3.10
C ASN A 109 8.57 10.20 -2.56
N SER A 110 8.24 9.20 -3.39
CA SER A 110 8.37 7.79 -3.01
C SER A 110 9.81 7.40 -2.70
N THR A 111 9.94 6.42 -1.85
CA THR A 111 11.20 5.90 -1.32
C THR A 111 11.47 4.47 -1.82
N PRO A 112 12.66 3.90 -1.62
CA PRO A 112 12.93 2.50 -1.92
C PRO A 112 11.98 1.51 -1.23
N VAL A 113 11.44 1.85 -0.06
CA VAL A 113 10.43 1.01 0.61
C VAL A 113 9.12 1.00 -0.19
N ASP A 114 8.66 2.18 -0.68
CA ASP A 114 7.51 2.26 -1.57
C ASP A 114 7.71 1.44 -2.84
N PHE A 115 8.90 1.54 -3.45
CA PHE A 115 9.27 0.75 -4.61
C PHE A 115 9.25 -0.76 -4.32
N ALA A 116 9.80 -1.19 -3.17
CA ALA A 116 9.81 -2.60 -2.76
C ALA A 116 8.39 -3.17 -2.65
N TYR A 117 7.46 -2.43 -2.03
CA TYR A 117 6.05 -2.83 -1.94
C TYR A 117 5.33 -2.76 -3.29
N ALA A 118 5.71 -1.85 -4.18
CA ALA A 118 5.16 -1.80 -5.54
C ALA A 118 5.57 -3.02 -6.37
N VAL A 119 6.82 -3.51 -6.19
CA VAL A 119 7.28 -4.75 -6.82
C VAL A 119 6.49 -5.95 -6.30
N HIS A 120 6.51 -6.18 -4.99
CA HIS A 120 5.75 -7.24 -4.33
C HIS A 120 5.75 -7.05 -2.81
N SER A 121 4.65 -7.41 -2.13
CA SER A 121 4.53 -7.26 -0.67
C SER A 121 5.66 -8.00 0.07
N SER A 122 6.02 -9.22 -0.34
CA SER A 122 7.11 -9.97 0.29
C SER A 122 8.49 -9.30 0.13
N VAL A 123 8.72 -8.55 -0.96
CA VAL A 123 9.96 -7.77 -1.16
C VAL A 123 9.97 -6.58 -0.20
N GLY A 124 8.83 -5.91 -0.03
CA GLY A 124 8.65 -4.84 0.93
C GLY A 124 8.88 -5.31 2.37
N ASP A 125 8.24 -6.42 2.76
CA ASP A 125 8.33 -6.97 4.11
C ASP A 125 9.75 -7.37 4.50
N THR A 126 10.57 -7.81 3.56
CA THR A 126 11.94 -8.28 3.77
C THR A 126 13.04 -7.29 3.38
N CYS A 127 12.67 -6.03 3.09
CA CYS A 127 13.59 -4.99 2.63
C CYS A 127 14.57 -4.58 3.74
N VAL A 128 15.87 -4.69 3.48
CA VAL A 128 16.95 -4.26 4.40
C VAL A 128 17.72 -3.06 3.89
N GLY A 129 17.68 -2.79 2.60
CA GLY A 129 18.43 -1.73 1.95
C GLY A 129 18.08 -1.61 0.48
N ALA A 130 18.64 -0.62 -0.17
CA ALA A 130 18.49 -0.44 -1.61
C ALA A 130 19.77 0.06 -2.24
N LYS A 131 19.99 -0.33 -3.51
CA LYS A 131 20.97 0.30 -4.39
C LYS A 131 20.21 1.15 -5.41
N ILE A 132 20.53 2.41 -5.47
CA ILE A 132 19.98 3.34 -6.47
C ILE A 132 21.11 3.64 -7.43
N ASN A 133 20.93 3.33 -8.72
CA ASN A 133 21.94 3.50 -9.76
C ASN A 133 23.29 2.81 -9.42
N GLY A 134 23.22 1.65 -8.76
CA GLY A 134 24.38 0.86 -8.35
C GLY A 134 25.00 1.25 -6.99
N GLU A 135 24.61 2.37 -6.39
CA GLU A 135 25.09 2.83 -5.09
C GLU A 135 24.13 2.48 -3.95
N ILE A 136 24.66 2.00 -2.82
CA ILE A 136 23.85 1.77 -1.60
C ILE A 136 23.38 3.10 -1.06
N ARG A 137 22.07 3.26 -0.92
CA ARG A 137 21.41 4.45 -0.39
C ARG A 137 20.46 4.12 0.77
N PRO A 138 20.27 5.06 1.71
CA PRO A 138 19.30 4.89 2.80
C PRO A 138 17.88 4.65 2.28
N LEU A 139 17.09 3.84 3.00
CA LEU A 139 15.70 3.53 2.65
C LEU A 139 14.76 4.75 2.63
N ARG A 140 15.16 5.88 3.22
CA ARG A 140 14.44 7.16 3.19
C ARG A 140 14.81 8.06 2.02
N THR A 141 15.71 7.63 1.14
CA THR A 141 16.10 8.42 -0.04
C THR A 141 14.91 8.60 -0.96
N VAL A 142 14.66 9.83 -1.40
CA VAL A 142 13.60 10.12 -2.37
C VAL A 142 14.05 9.70 -3.76
N LEU A 143 13.23 8.88 -4.43
CA LEU A 143 13.49 8.39 -5.78
C LEU A 143 13.25 9.46 -6.83
N GLN A 144 14.05 9.43 -7.89
CA GLN A 144 14.01 10.34 -9.02
C GLN A 144 13.56 9.60 -10.29
N ASN A 145 13.02 10.35 -11.25
CA ASN A 145 12.70 9.76 -12.56
C ASN A 145 13.94 9.15 -13.22
N GLY A 146 13.79 7.91 -13.67
CA GLY A 146 14.86 7.17 -14.34
C GLY A 146 15.79 6.40 -13.42
N ASP A 147 15.60 6.49 -12.08
CA ASP A 147 16.42 5.71 -11.16
C ASP A 147 16.26 4.21 -11.39
N GLN A 148 17.37 3.49 -11.42
CA GLN A 148 17.40 2.04 -11.34
C GLN A 148 17.51 1.62 -9.88
N VAL A 149 16.48 0.92 -9.37
CA VAL A 149 16.36 0.56 -7.96
C VAL A 149 16.47 -0.95 -7.78
N ASP A 150 17.48 -1.37 -7.04
CA ASP A 150 17.71 -2.78 -6.65
C ASP A 150 17.49 -2.93 -5.14
N ILE A 151 16.49 -3.71 -4.76
CA ILE A 151 16.09 -3.91 -3.37
C ILE A 151 16.86 -5.08 -2.76
N LEU A 152 17.54 -4.80 -1.66
CA LEU A 152 18.22 -5.81 -0.87
C LEU A 152 17.26 -6.37 0.16
N THR A 153 17.12 -7.70 0.20
CA THR A 153 16.18 -8.39 1.09
C THR A 153 16.88 -9.35 2.03
N SER A 154 16.29 -9.55 3.21
CA SER A 154 16.71 -10.57 4.19
C SER A 154 15.50 -11.22 4.84
N LYS A 155 15.49 -12.54 4.95
CA LYS A 155 14.39 -13.28 5.59
C LYS A 155 14.23 -12.96 7.09
N ALA A 156 15.27 -12.44 7.74
CA ALA A 156 15.25 -12.06 9.14
C ALA A 156 14.73 -10.62 9.35
N GLN A 157 14.51 -9.86 8.26
CA GLN A 157 14.01 -8.50 8.32
C GLN A 157 12.48 -8.48 8.33
N HIS A 158 11.96 -7.49 9.04
CA HIS A 158 10.53 -7.23 9.14
C HIS A 158 10.24 -5.73 9.03
N PRO A 159 9.02 -5.35 8.61
CA PRO A 159 8.63 -3.95 8.52
C PRO A 159 8.78 -3.21 9.85
N SER A 160 9.36 -2.01 9.79
CA SER A 160 9.52 -1.14 10.96
C SER A 160 8.39 -0.10 11.01
N THR A 161 7.91 0.21 12.22
CA THR A 161 6.97 1.31 12.47
C THR A 161 7.51 2.66 12.01
N GLU A 162 8.84 2.85 12.01
CA GLU A 162 9.47 4.08 11.54
C GLU A 162 9.28 4.31 10.04
N TRP A 163 9.10 3.23 9.26
CA TRP A 163 8.91 3.35 7.81
C TRP A 163 7.62 4.08 7.45
N GLU A 164 6.58 3.94 8.27
CA GLU A 164 5.30 4.63 8.05
C GLU A 164 5.46 6.15 7.95
N ARG A 165 6.50 6.72 8.60
CA ARG A 165 6.73 8.16 8.64
C ARG A 165 7.24 8.74 7.33
N PHE A 166 7.86 7.93 6.48
CA PHE A 166 8.49 8.42 5.25
C PHE A 166 7.97 7.74 3.98
N VAL A 167 7.23 6.62 4.08
CA VAL A 167 6.57 6.03 2.91
C VAL A 167 5.38 6.88 2.48
N VAL A 168 5.17 6.92 1.17
CA VAL A 168 4.14 7.78 0.54
C VAL A 168 2.97 6.95 0.02
N THR A 169 3.23 5.72 -0.49
CA THR A 169 2.21 4.89 -1.11
C THR A 169 1.22 4.33 -0.09
N GLY A 170 -0.06 4.29 -0.46
CA GLY A 170 -1.12 3.67 0.34
C GLY A 170 -0.85 2.19 0.58
N LYS A 171 -0.34 1.49 -0.45
CA LYS A 171 0.03 0.06 -0.37
C LYS A 171 1.10 -0.20 0.69
N ALA A 172 2.19 0.58 0.70
CA ALA A 172 3.25 0.43 1.71
C ALA A 172 2.73 0.72 3.11
N LYS A 173 1.98 1.83 3.30
CA LYS A 173 1.39 2.18 4.60
C LYS A 173 0.47 1.09 5.13
N ALA A 174 -0.45 0.60 4.31
CA ALA A 174 -1.39 -0.45 4.69
C ALA A 174 -0.66 -1.75 5.09
N ALA A 175 0.34 -2.18 4.31
CA ALA A 175 1.13 -3.38 4.61
C ALA A 175 1.92 -3.24 5.91
N ILE A 176 2.60 -2.10 6.14
CA ILE A 176 3.34 -1.82 7.38
C ILE A 176 2.39 -1.83 8.59
N ARG A 177 1.27 -1.12 8.51
CA ARG A 177 0.26 -1.07 9.59
C ARG A 177 -0.28 -2.46 9.91
N ARG A 178 -0.61 -3.25 8.89
CA ARG A 178 -1.06 -4.63 9.08
C ARG A 178 -0.03 -5.47 9.83
N TYR A 179 1.23 -5.42 9.41
CA TYR A 179 2.31 -6.15 10.06
C TYR A 179 2.47 -5.73 11.54
N VAL A 180 2.51 -4.42 11.79
CA VAL A 180 2.63 -3.88 13.16
C VAL A 180 1.47 -4.31 14.05
N ARG A 181 0.23 -4.31 13.51
CA ARG A 181 -0.95 -4.82 14.24
C ARG A 181 -0.82 -6.30 14.59
N ALA A 182 -0.37 -7.12 13.63
CA ALA A 182 -0.15 -8.54 13.87
C ALA A 182 0.90 -8.79 14.96
N CYS A 183 2.05 -8.12 14.88
CA CYS A 183 3.09 -8.23 15.92
C CYS A 183 2.60 -7.79 17.30
N LYS A 184 1.84 -6.70 17.40
CA LYS A 184 1.26 -6.25 18.67
C LYS A 184 0.29 -7.28 19.22
N ARG A 185 -0.57 -7.85 18.35
CA ARG A 185 -1.51 -8.90 18.76
C ARG A 185 -0.79 -10.10 19.32
N ASP A 186 0.27 -10.59 18.67
CA ASP A 186 1.08 -11.71 19.14
C ASP A 186 1.71 -11.43 20.50
N GLN A 187 2.20 -10.19 20.70
CA GLN A 187 2.73 -9.76 22.01
C GLN A 187 1.64 -9.77 23.10
N PHE A 188 0.44 -9.27 22.79
CA PHE A 188 -0.67 -9.29 23.74
C PHE A 188 -1.14 -10.70 24.05
N ILE A 189 -1.18 -11.61 23.06
CA ILE A 189 -1.50 -13.03 23.27
C ILE A 189 -0.50 -13.66 24.24
N THR A 190 0.80 -13.47 24.00
CA THR A 190 1.86 -14.03 24.88
C THR A 190 1.74 -13.49 26.30
N LEU A 191 1.61 -12.16 26.45
CA LEU A 191 1.47 -11.52 27.74
C LEU A 191 0.21 -11.95 28.48
N GLY A 192 -0.94 -12.01 27.78
CA GLY A 192 -2.22 -12.43 28.35
C GLY A 192 -2.20 -13.87 28.80
N GLN A 193 -1.54 -14.76 28.04
CA GLN A 193 -1.34 -16.14 28.46
C GLN A 193 -0.54 -16.21 29.78
N GLU A 194 0.59 -15.50 29.86
CA GLU A 194 1.42 -15.44 31.09
C GLU A 194 0.65 -14.89 32.29
N ILE A 195 -0.19 -13.86 32.07
CA ILE A 195 -1.03 -13.26 33.13
C ILE A 195 -2.04 -14.29 33.63
N LEU A 196 -2.77 -14.95 32.72
CA LEU A 196 -3.77 -15.96 33.10
C LEU A 196 -3.14 -17.14 33.83
N GLU A 197 -2.04 -17.69 33.32
CA GLU A 197 -1.34 -18.79 34.01
C GLU A 197 -0.92 -18.41 35.42
N ARG A 198 -0.45 -17.15 35.60
CA ARG A 198 -0.04 -16.64 36.90
C ARG A 198 -1.22 -16.44 37.84
N LEU A 199 -2.37 -15.97 37.36
CA LEU A 199 -3.59 -15.81 38.16
C LEU A 199 -4.15 -17.18 38.59
N PHE A 200 -4.24 -18.16 37.72
CA PHE A 200 -4.73 -19.51 38.02
C PHE A 200 -3.82 -20.16 39.06
N LYS A 201 -2.49 -19.99 38.97
CA LYS A 201 -1.55 -20.50 39.95
C LYS A 201 -1.70 -19.81 41.31
N GLY A 202 -2.00 -18.51 41.31
CA GLY A 202 -2.24 -17.75 42.57
C GLY A 202 -3.48 -18.22 43.31
N GLU A 203 -4.52 -18.63 42.59
CA GLU A 203 -5.76 -19.17 43.14
C GLU A 203 -5.72 -20.69 43.41
N ASN A 204 -4.57 -21.34 43.21
CA ASN A 204 -4.39 -22.81 43.32
C ASN A 204 -5.31 -23.61 42.37
N LEU A 205 -5.61 -23.06 41.19
CA LEU A 205 -6.38 -23.71 40.17
C LEU A 205 -5.49 -24.23 39.06
N GLU A 206 -5.84 -25.37 38.46
CA GLU A 206 -5.13 -25.87 37.29
C GLU A 206 -5.56 -25.08 36.05
N PHE A 207 -4.58 -24.49 35.37
CA PHE A 207 -4.81 -23.84 34.10
C PHE A 207 -5.07 -24.89 33.01
N SER A 208 -6.20 -24.77 32.29
CA SER A 208 -6.57 -25.68 31.22
C SER A 208 -7.15 -24.91 30.03
N GLU A 209 -6.49 -25.02 28.88
CA GLU A 209 -7.00 -24.46 27.61
C GLU A 209 -8.36 -25.00 27.24
N LYS A 210 -8.68 -26.28 27.56
CA LYS A 210 -10.00 -26.87 27.35
C LYS A 210 -11.09 -26.17 28.16
N GLY A 211 -10.74 -25.68 29.35
CA GLY A 211 -11.65 -24.86 30.17
C GLY A 211 -11.95 -23.52 29.53
N LEU A 212 -10.95 -22.89 28.92
CA LEU A 212 -11.11 -21.62 28.20
C LEU A 212 -12.03 -21.75 26.98
N VAL A 213 -11.93 -22.88 26.23
CA VAL A 213 -12.82 -23.13 25.08
C VAL A 213 -14.28 -23.10 25.48
N ASN A 214 -14.63 -23.63 26.65
CA ASN A 214 -16.03 -23.67 27.12
C ASN A 214 -16.61 -22.30 27.49
N VAL A 215 -15.76 -21.31 27.73
CA VAL A 215 -16.17 -19.95 28.12
C VAL A 215 -15.96 -18.91 27.01
N LEU A 216 -15.53 -19.31 25.81
CA LEU A 216 -15.31 -18.43 24.66
C LEU A 216 -16.50 -17.50 24.40
N GLN A 217 -17.73 -18.04 24.44
CA GLN A 217 -18.95 -17.28 24.20
C GLN A 217 -19.18 -16.17 25.23
N ASN A 218 -18.74 -16.38 26.49
CA ASN A 218 -18.92 -15.41 27.57
C ASN A 218 -18.00 -14.19 27.39
N PHE A 219 -16.91 -14.36 26.65
CA PHE A 219 -15.91 -13.31 26.37
C PHE A 219 -16.03 -12.71 24.98
N GLU A 220 -17.09 -13.05 24.22
CA GLU A 220 -17.25 -12.63 22.81
C GLU A 220 -15.95 -12.86 22.01
N ALA A 221 -15.34 -14.04 22.18
CA ALA A 221 -14.10 -14.46 21.57
C ALA A 221 -14.34 -15.61 20.60
N GLU A 222 -13.67 -15.57 19.43
CA GLU A 222 -13.75 -16.64 18.44
C GLU A 222 -12.67 -17.71 18.69
N SER A 223 -11.59 -17.35 19.35
CA SER A 223 -10.46 -18.22 19.66
C SER A 223 -9.92 -17.99 21.08
N ILE A 224 -9.11 -18.94 21.58
CA ILE A 224 -8.43 -18.80 22.87
C ILE A 224 -7.45 -17.62 22.83
N GLU A 225 -6.79 -17.41 21.68
CA GLU A 225 -5.88 -16.28 21.46
C GLU A 225 -6.58 -14.93 21.61
N ASP A 226 -7.88 -14.85 21.24
CA ASP A 226 -8.66 -13.61 21.45
C ASP A 226 -8.91 -13.34 22.94
N ILE A 227 -9.07 -14.39 23.76
CA ILE A 227 -9.13 -14.22 25.24
C ILE A 227 -7.78 -13.69 25.74
N TYR A 228 -6.69 -14.32 25.34
CA TYR A 228 -5.36 -13.87 25.75
C TYR A 228 -5.09 -12.41 25.36
N ALA A 229 -5.49 -12.01 24.14
CA ALA A 229 -5.29 -10.64 23.66
C ALA A 229 -6.16 -9.59 24.38
N LYS A 230 -7.23 -10.01 25.09
CA LYS A 230 -8.16 -9.12 25.83
C LYS A 230 -7.82 -8.99 27.33
N VAL A 231 -6.96 -9.85 27.85
CA VAL A 231 -6.46 -9.83 29.24
C VAL A 231 -5.36 -8.78 29.44
#